data_2953f1c8c64c7cf2550d530205d4088b
#
_entry.id   2953f1c8c64c7cf2550d530205d4088b
#
_cell.length_a   1.000
_cell.length_b   1.000
_cell.length_c   1.000
_cell.angle_alpha   90.00
_cell.angle_beta   90.00
_cell.angle_gamma   90.00
#
_symmetry.space_group_name_H-M   'P 1'
#
loop_
_entity.id
_entity.type
_entity.pdbx_description
1 polymer ?
#
loop_
_entity_poly.entity_id
_entity_poly.type
_entity_poly.pdbx_seq_one_letter_code
_entity_poly.pdbx_strand_id
1 'polypeptide(L)'
;MGSLEGLDEDLLKLLRSRAVPQPFATYTTPLRLENAARDELSKVGILCSFSLDQVQELIASDDPIFRELASPTWQFVELPTGHWPMFSRPEDLADLLLDLPTA
;
A
#
# COMPACT_ATOMS: atom_id res chain seq x y z
N MET A 1 -16.45 4.32 -3.35
CA MET A 1 -15.24 4.36 -2.60
C MET A 1 -14.11 5.13 -3.26
N GLY A 2 -13.57 5.94 -2.56
CA GLY A 2 -12.70 6.87 -3.14
C GLY A 2 -11.26 6.46 -3.33
N SER A 3 -10.94 5.72 -4.38
CA SER A 3 -9.53 5.65 -4.77
C SER A 3 -8.97 7.04 -5.07
N LEU A 4 -9.85 8.01 -5.38
CA LEU A 4 -9.49 9.41 -5.63
C LEU A 4 -9.70 10.31 -4.41
N GLU A 5 -10.04 9.74 -3.28
CA GLU A 5 -10.23 10.46 -2.03
C GLU A 5 -8.95 11.20 -1.62
N GLY A 6 -9.11 12.43 -1.13
CA GLY A 6 -7.98 13.27 -0.73
C GLY A 6 -7.37 14.09 -1.86
N LEU A 7 -7.83 13.94 -3.11
CA LEU A 7 -7.35 14.69 -4.26
C LEU A 7 -8.31 15.84 -4.58
N ASP A 8 -7.80 17.06 -4.61
CA ASP A 8 -8.54 18.22 -5.11
C ASP A 8 -8.50 18.26 -6.65
N GLU A 9 -9.15 19.26 -7.24
CA GLU A 9 -9.22 19.39 -8.70
C GLU A 9 -7.85 19.52 -9.38
N ASP A 10 -6.92 20.23 -8.77
CA ASP A 10 -5.58 20.40 -9.33
C ASP A 10 -4.79 19.10 -9.29
N LEU A 11 -4.90 18.35 -8.20
CA LEU A 11 -4.27 17.04 -8.08
C LEU A 11 -4.89 16.02 -9.03
N LEU A 12 -6.21 16.05 -9.23
CA LEU A 12 -6.88 15.21 -10.22
C LEU A 12 -6.40 15.52 -11.64
N LYS A 13 -6.23 16.79 -11.97
CA LYS A 13 -5.67 17.19 -13.26
C LYS A 13 -4.25 16.66 -13.44
N LEU A 14 -3.42 16.79 -12.41
CA LEU A 14 -2.06 16.28 -12.44
C LEU A 14 -2.04 14.78 -12.65
N LEU A 15 -2.84 14.04 -11.89
CA LEU A 15 -2.95 12.58 -12.02
C LEU A 15 -3.36 12.18 -13.44
N ARG A 16 -4.42 12.80 -13.97
CA ARG A 16 -4.91 12.49 -15.31
C ARG A 16 -3.90 12.81 -16.40
N SER A 17 -3.12 13.89 -16.22
CA SER A 17 -2.09 14.25 -17.20
C SER A 17 -0.90 13.30 -17.22
N ARG A 18 -0.65 12.60 -16.12
CA ARG A 18 0.48 11.69 -15.96
C ARG A 18 0.12 10.22 -16.14
N ALA A 19 -1.15 9.88 -15.97
CA ALA A 19 -1.60 8.49 -16.08
C ALA A 19 -1.44 7.97 -17.50
N VAL A 20 -0.90 6.76 -17.62
CA VAL A 20 -0.73 6.07 -18.89
C VAL A 20 -1.32 4.67 -18.77
N PRO A 21 -1.82 4.09 -19.89
CA PRO A 21 -2.28 2.71 -19.88
C PRO A 21 -1.17 1.73 -19.55
N GLN A 22 -1.53 0.67 -18.86
CA GLN A 22 -0.63 -0.40 -18.47
C GLN A 22 -0.94 -1.64 -19.32
N PRO A 23 0.08 -2.39 -19.79
CA PRO A 23 -0.17 -3.62 -20.53
C PRO A 23 -1.04 -4.60 -19.75
N PHE A 24 -2.06 -5.14 -20.37
CA PHE A 24 -3.03 -6.03 -19.72
C PHE A 24 -2.37 -7.27 -19.09
N ALA A 25 -1.31 -7.77 -19.73
CA ALA A 25 -0.59 -8.93 -19.22
C ALA A 25 0.01 -8.73 -17.83
N THR A 26 0.20 -7.50 -17.36
CA THR A 26 0.67 -7.23 -16.00
C THR A 26 -0.34 -7.69 -14.94
N TYR A 27 -1.63 -7.80 -15.30
CA TYR A 27 -2.67 -8.32 -14.42
C TYR A 27 -2.85 -9.83 -14.53
N THR A 28 -2.57 -10.41 -15.69
CA THR A 28 -2.93 -11.80 -16.01
C THR A 28 -1.76 -12.77 -15.98
N THR A 29 -0.54 -12.29 -16.19
CA THR A 29 0.64 -13.16 -16.16
C THR A 29 0.99 -13.55 -14.74
N PRO A 30 1.04 -14.85 -14.39
CA PRO A 30 1.41 -15.30 -13.06
C PRO A 30 2.83 -14.88 -12.69
N LEU A 31 2.98 -14.41 -11.47
CA LEU A 31 4.28 -14.10 -10.89
C LEU A 31 4.82 -15.33 -10.14
N ARG A 32 6.07 -15.70 -10.41
CA ARG A 32 6.76 -16.75 -9.67
C ARG A 32 7.70 -16.13 -8.66
N LEU A 33 7.51 -16.49 -7.39
CA LEU A 33 8.37 -16.04 -6.29
C LEU A 33 9.21 -17.24 -5.83
N GLU A 34 10.48 -17.27 -6.22
CA GLU A 34 11.34 -18.44 -6.02
C GLU A 34 12.34 -18.26 -4.88
N ASN A 35 12.64 -17.03 -4.49
CA ASN A 35 13.61 -16.77 -3.42
C ASN A 35 12.90 -16.65 -2.07
N ALA A 36 12.99 -17.70 -1.26
CA ALA A 36 12.37 -17.75 0.07
C ALA A 36 12.97 -16.75 1.07
N ALA A 37 14.17 -16.24 0.81
CA ALA A 37 14.80 -15.25 1.69
C ALA A 37 13.95 -13.96 1.80
N ARG A 38 13.11 -13.66 0.83
CA ARG A 38 12.17 -12.53 0.87
C ARG A 38 11.22 -12.59 2.06
N ASP A 39 10.89 -13.78 2.53
CA ASP A 39 9.95 -13.97 3.62
C ASP A 39 10.52 -13.52 4.97
N GLU A 40 11.83 -13.43 5.08
CA GLU A 40 12.53 -12.99 6.29
C GLU A 40 12.75 -11.47 6.34
N LEU A 41 12.51 -10.78 5.24
CA LEU A 41 12.65 -9.32 5.19
C LEU A 41 11.59 -8.63 6.04
N SER A 42 12.00 -7.61 6.78
CA SER A 42 11.05 -6.74 7.47
C SER A 42 10.22 -5.97 6.46
N LYS A 43 8.91 -5.94 6.69
CA LYS A 43 7.96 -5.28 5.80
C LYS A 43 7.14 -4.29 6.59
N VAL A 44 6.89 -3.13 6.00
CA VAL A 44 6.05 -2.10 6.61
C VAL A 44 4.90 -1.79 5.67
N GLY A 45 3.68 -1.99 6.16
CA GLY A 45 2.48 -1.57 5.47
C GLY A 45 2.07 -0.16 5.91
N ILE A 46 2.02 0.76 4.98
CA ILE A 46 1.52 2.11 5.22
C ILE A 46 0.04 2.12 4.85
N LEU A 47 -0.82 2.21 5.86
CA LEU A 47 -2.26 2.10 5.69
C LEU A 47 -2.85 3.48 5.42
N CYS A 48 -3.37 3.69 4.23
CA CYS A 48 -3.91 4.98 3.80
C CYS A 48 -5.44 4.99 3.79
N SER A 49 -6.04 4.14 2.97
CA SER A 49 -7.50 4.02 2.87
C SER A 49 -8.09 2.93 3.77
N PHE A 50 -7.23 2.13 4.42
CA PHE A 50 -7.64 1.15 5.42
C PHE A 50 -7.14 1.56 6.80
N SER A 51 -7.91 1.25 7.83
CA SER A 51 -7.45 1.42 9.21
C SER A 51 -6.72 0.16 9.69
N LEU A 52 -5.96 0.29 10.76
CA LEU A 52 -5.32 -0.85 11.40
C LEU A 52 -6.35 -1.88 11.86
N ASP A 53 -7.48 -1.42 12.40
CA ASP A 53 -8.57 -2.31 12.83
C ASP A 53 -9.11 -3.13 11.67
N GLN A 54 -9.32 -2.51 10.50
CA GLN A 54 -9.77 -3.22 9.31
C GLN A 54 -8.78 -4.28 8.85
N VAL A 55 -7.49 -3.98 8.88
CA VAL A 55 -6.45 -4.94 8.53
C VAL A 55 -6.44 -6.11 9.53
N GLN A 56 -6.58 -5.83 10.82
CA GLN A 56 -6.64 -6.87 11.84
C GLN A 56 -7.85 -7.77 11.68
N GLU A 57 -9.00 -7.21 11.28
CA GLU A 57 -10.20 -8.00 10.96
C GLU A 57 -9.96 -8.91 9.75
N LEU A 58 -9.29 -8.42 8.71
CA LEU A 58 -8.95 -9.22 7.54
C LEU A 58 -8.02 -10.37 7.89
N ILE A 59 -7.04 -10.13 8.74
CA ILE A 59 -6.12 -11.17 9.23
C ILE A 59 -6.89 -12.21 10.05
N ALA A 60 -7.78 -11.76 10.92
CA ALA A 60 -8.57 -12.63 11.78
C ALA A 60 -9.59 -13.47 11.01
N SER A 61 -9.98 -13.06 9.80
CA SER A 61 -10.92 -13.80 8.96
C SER A 61 -10.36 -15.14 8.44
N ASP A 62 -9.06 -15.36 8.59
CA ASP A 62 -8.33 -16.55 8.12
C ASP A 62 -8.46 -16.78 6.60
N ASP A 63 -8.72 -15.73 5.84
CA ASP A 63 -8.73 -15.80 4.40
C ASP A 63 -7.30 -15.98 3.88
N PRO A 64 -7.04 -16.97 3.01
CA PRO A 64 -5.70 -17.22 2.46
C PRO A 64 -5.05 -16.00 1.81
N ILE A 65 -5.84 -15.09 1.24
CA ILE A 65 -5.35 -13.87 0.58
C ILE A 65 -4.61 -12.97 1.58
N PHE A 66 -5.05 -12.96 2.86
CA PHE A 66 -4.49 -12.08 3.88
C PHE A 66 -3.53 -12.77 4.84
N ARG A 67 -3.21 -14.04 4.62
CA ARG A 67 -2.30 -14.79 5.52
C ARG A 67 -0.92 -14.19 5.61
N GLU A 68 -0.40 -13.68 4.51
CA GLU A 68 0.92 -13.05 4.48
C GLU A 68 1.00 -11.90 5.50
N LEU A 69 -0.08 -11.15 5.66
CA LEU A 69 -0.13 -10.00 6.58
C LEU A 69 -0.05 -10.41 8.05
N ALA A 70 -0.32 -11.68 8.37
CA ALA A 70 -0.23 -12.20 9.73
C ALA A 70 1.21 -12.57 10.12
N SER A 71 2.14 -12.55 9.17
CA SER A 71 3.55 -12.86 9.44
C SER A 71 4.14 -11.85 10.42
N PRO A 72 4.97 -12.29 11.39
CA PRO A 72 5.62 -11.39 12.34
C PRO A 72 6.62 -10.42 11.71
N THR A 73 6.96 -10.60 10.44
CA THR A 73 7.84 -9.69 9.70
C THR A 73 7.13 -8.40 9.26
N TRP A 74 5.80 -8.37 9.33
CA TRP A 74 5.01 -7.20 8.97
C TRP A 74 4.80 -6.27 10.16
N GLN A 75 4.98 -4.97 9.91
CA GLN A 75 4.56 -3.89 10.80
C GLN A 75 3.62 -2.99 10.02
N PHE A 76 2.70 -2.33 10.73
CA PHE A 76 1.73 -1.44 10.10
C PHE A 76 1.77 -0.06 10.74
N VAL A 77 1.75 0.98 9.90
CA VAL A 77 1.61 2.36 10.34
C VAL A 77 0.48 3.01 9.56
N GLU A 78 -0.26 3.89 10.20
CA GLU A 78 -1.38 4.56 9.57
C GLU A 78 -0.98 5.94 9.05
N LEU A 79 -1.36 6.23 7.81
CA LEU A 79 -1.31 7.55 7.20
C LEU A 79 -2.68 7.79 6.56
N PRO A 80 -3.71 8.16 7.36
CA PRO A 80 -5.09 8.24 6.85
C PRO A 80 -5.23 9.24 5.71
N THR A 81 -5.51 8.72 4.54
CA THR A 81 -5.76 9.48 3.31
C THR A 81 -6.37 8.51 2.28
N GLY A 82 -6.44 8.93 1.04
CA GLY A 82 -6.89 8.07 -0.05
C GLY A 82 -5.80 7.17 -0.60
N HIS A 83 -6.06 6.59 -1.76
CA HIS A 83 -5.20 5.60 -2.40
C HIS A 83 -3.87 6.19 -2.93
N TRP A 84 -3.77 7.50 -3.03
CA TRP A 84 -2.64 8.20 -3.64
C TRP A 84 -1.96 9.15 -2.64
N PRO A 85 -1.32 8.64 -1.58
CA PRO A 85 -0.70 9.48 -0.54
C PRO A 85 0.43 10.35 -1.08
N MET A 86 1.11 9.93 -2.16
CA MET A 86 2.15 10.73 -2.81
C MET A 86 1.59 12.01 -3.44
N PHE A 87 0.29 12.07 -3.70
CA PHE A 87 -0.39 13.28 -4.19
C PHE A 87 -1.10 14.02 -3.06
N SER A 88 -1.80 13.31 -2.18
CA SER A 88 -2.64 13.92 -1.16
C SER A 88 -1.87 14.37 0.09
N ARG A 89 -0.83 13.64 0.49
CA ARG A 89 -0.02 13.91 1.68
C ARG A 89 1.47 13.65 1.44
N PRO A 90 2.10 14.33 0.46
CA PRO A 90 3.48 14.01 0.06
C PRO A 90 4.51 14.26 1.16
N GLU A 91 4.37 15.35 1.93
CA GLU A 91 5.30 15.66 3.02
C GLU A 91 5.20 14.67 4.17
N ASP A 92 3.99 14.34 4.58
CA ASP A 92 3.76 13.35 5.64
C ASP A 92 4.26 11.97 5.25
N LEU A 93 4.06 11.59 3.99
CA LEU A 93 4.58 10.34 3.46
C LEU A 93 6.11 10.32 3.47
N ALA A 94 6.74 11.41 3.04
CA ALA A 94 8.20 11.53 3.05
C ALA A 94 8.76 11.44 4.47
N ASP A 95 8.17 12.13 5.42
CA ASP A 95 8.58 12.10 6.82
C ASP A 95 8.45 10.70 7.40
N LEU A 96 7.35 10.02 7.10
CA LEU A 96 7.11 8.67 7.56
C LEU A 96 8.15 7.69 6.99
N LEU A 97 8.48 7.81 5.71
CA LEU A 97 9.50 6.96 5.07
C LEU A 97 10.88 7.17 5.67
N LEU A 98 11.22 8.41 6.05
CA LEU A 98 12.49 8.73 6.69
C LEU A 98 12.59 8.12 8.09
N ASP A 99 11.47 8.00 8.79
CA ASP A 99 11.42 7.47 10.16
C ASP A 99 11.35 5.94 10.21
N LEU A 100 11.16 5.26 9.06
CA LEU A 100 11.11 3.81 9.05
C LEU A 100 12.48 3.21 9.38
N PRO A 101 12.49 2.08 10.14
CA PRO A 101 13.75 1.42 10.44
C PRO A 101 14.44 0.93 9.17
N THR A 102 15.71 1.21 9.07
CA THR A 102 16.55 0.62 8.01
C THR A 102 16.87 -0.82 8.38
N ALA A 103 16.72 -1.69 7.38
CA ALA A 103 17.01 -3.12 7.57
C ALA A 103 18.51 -3.37 7.83
#